data_1c6dab680821ebd847a9938c8ed83ece
#
_entry.id   1c6dab680821ebd847a9938c8ed83ece
#
_cell.length_a   1.000
_cell.length_b   1.000
_cell.length_c   1.000
_cell.angle_alpha   90.00
_cell.angle_beta   90.00
_cell.angle_gamma   90.00
#
_symmetry.space_group_name_H-M   'P 1'
#
loop_
_entity.id
_entity.type
_entity.pdbx_description
1 polymer ?
#
loop_
_entity_poly.entity_id
_entity_poly.type
_entity_poly.pdbx_seq_one_letter_code
_entity_poly.pdbx_strand_id
1 'polypeptide(L)'
;MSVTAFTNAVLVCPIGGEIRDRTLLVEDGVVTGMGDAPEGATVVDCGGKLLAPGIVDLGVFKVDRAACRAGGIVRIGLMPDQSPVLDDPGVVQRAALIGRPDLWIHPIAAATRSLAGTDLAEMAVCVSAGAKAVGTGRSWIADSGVMHRVLAYAGDLGLTVISHAEDGGLAADAVATEGETASRLGLPSAPAIAEALAIARDLMLAEETGAKLHIRQVTTASGFDLIRAAKRRGVKVTCGITPAHLHLSDIAVTDFRTYARLSPPLRDESDRQAALAAVADGTVDVIGSGHDPHGPESKRLPFVDAEAGMAGAETLLPLALMLVRDERITLPRLFALLASNPARVLGLDTGTLEPGKPADLMLFDADKPWMVSGDALASAGNTPFDGFPVQGRALRLWKAGREIL
;
A
#
# COMPACT_ATOMS: atom_id res chain seq x y z
N MET A 1 9.22 28.90 19.84
CA MET A 1 8.94 28.02 18.72
C MET A 1 10.29 27.57 18.17
N SER A 2 10.55 26.28 18.04
CA SER A 2 11.84 25.78 17.54
C SER A 2 11.70 25.41 16.07
N VAL A 3 12.42 26.13 15.22
CA VAL A 3 12.51 25.78 13.79
C VAL A 3 13.57 24.69 13.62
N THR A 4 13.25 23.65 12.86
CA THR A 4 14.22 22.66 12.38
C THR A 4 14.48 22.92 10.89
N ALA A 5 15.75 23.03 10.53
CA ALA A 5 16.21 23.26 9.17
C ALA A 5 16.93 22.01 8.63
N PHE A 6 16.37 21.38 7.62
CA PHE A 6 16.98 20.24 6.91
C PHE A 6 17.83 20.76 5.77
N THR A 7 19.13 20.72 5.97
CA THR A 7 20.12 21.28 5.03
C THR A 7 20.81 20.18 4.23
N ASN A 8 21.45 20.57 3.14
CA ASN A 8 22.27 19.65 2.34
C ASN A 8 21.50 18.38 1.92
N ALA A 9 20.25 18.54 1.47
CA ALA A 9 19.40 17.48 0.96
C ALA A 9 19.02 17.69 -0.50
N VAL A 10 18.81 16.60 -1.23
CA VAL A 10 17.99 16.64 -2.45
C VAL A 10 16.55 16.37 -2.03
N LEU A 11 15.70 17.39 -2.12
CA LEU A 11 14.31 17.28 -1.74
C LEU A 11 13.54 16.60 -2.88
N VAL A 12 12.79 15.54 -2.56
CA VAL A 12 11.96 14.80 -3.50
C VAL A 12 10.49 15.12 -3.21
N CYS A 13 9.87 15.99 -4.00
CA CYS A 13 8.48 16.35 -3.84
C CYS A 13 7.62 15.70 -4.93
N PRO A 14 6.56 14.95 -4.59
CA PRO A 14 5.67 14.33 -5.57
C PRO A 14 5.04 15.30 -6.56
N ILE A 15 4.83 16.56 -6.15
CA ILE A 15 4.20 17.61 -6.96
C ILE A 15 5.26 18.52 -7.59
N GLY A 16 6.29 18.92 -6.83
CA GLY A 16 7.30 19.90 -7.23
C GLY A 16 8.54 19.33 -7.93
N GLY A 17 8.65 18.00 -8.00
CA GLY A 17 9.83 17.35 -8.57
C GLY A 17 11.00 17.26 -7.59
N GLU A 18 12.24 17.12 -8.12
CA GLU A 18 13.48 17.16 -7.34
C GLU A 18 13.93 18.61 -7.18
N ILE A 19 14.21 19.02 -5.96
CA ILE A 19 14.67 20.37 -5.63
C ILE A 19 16.01 20.25 -4.92
N ARG A 20 17.03 20.93 -5.48
CA ARG A 20 18.40 20.99 -4.96
C ARG A 20 18.68 22.39 -4.39
N ASP A 21 19.71 22.48 -3.56
CA ASP A 21 20.21 23.74 -3.02
C ASP A 21 19.15 24.56 -2.26
N ARG A 22 18.21 23.87 -1.61
CA ARG A 22 17.21 24.45 -0.75
C ARG A 22 17.16 23.73 0.59
N THR A 23 16.93 24.49 1.66
CA THR A 23 16.71 23.98 3.00
C THR A 23 15.22 23.84 3.24
N LEU A 24 14.76 22.68 3.70
CA LEU A 24 13.37 22.49 4.13
C LEU A 24 13.25 22.98 5.59
N LEU A 25 12.28 23.83 5.84
CA LEU A 25 12.00 24.40 7.16
C LEU A 25 10.76 23.76 7.78
N VAL A 26 10.88 23.38 9.04
CA VAL A 26 9.83 22.75 9.83
C VAL A 26 9.69 23.48 11.16
N GLU A 27 8.48 23.88 11.52
CA GLU A 27 8.16 24.51 12.79
C GLU A 27 6.96 23.78 13.41
N ASP A 28 7.05 23.45 14.69
CA ASP A 28 5.99 22.75 15.46
C ASP A 28 5.40 21.50 14.74
N GLY A 29 6.26 20.77 14.03
CA GLY A 29 5.88 19.54 13.33
C GLY A 29 5.21 19.75 11.98
N VAL A 30 5.20 20.98 11.45
CA VAL A 30 4.60 21.34 10.17
C VAL A 30 5.69 21.92 9.26
N VAL A 31 5.65 21.57 7.97
CA VAL A 31 6.48 22.20 6.94
C VAL A 31 6.06 23.64 6.76
N THR A 32 6.98 24.60 6.94
CA THR A 32 6.69 26.03 6.79
C THR A 32 7.13 26.57 5.44
N GLY A 33 8.09 25.91 4.78
CA GLY A 33 8.58 26.33 3.47
C GLY A 33 9.98 25.84 3.17
N MET A 34 10.59 26.51 2.16
CA MET A 34 11.95 26.25 1.74
C MET A 34 12.69 27.61 1.67
N GLY A 35 13.86 27.71 2.32
CA GLY A 35 14.61 28.95 2.39
C GLY A 35 15.90 28.80 3.18
N ASP A 36 16.51 29.92 3.58
CA ASP A 36 17.69 29.90 4.45
C ASP A 36 17.31 29.50 5.87
N ALA A 37 18.19 28.78 6.56
CA ALA A 37 17.99 28.42 7.96
C ALA A 37 17.99 29.71 8.83
N PRO A 38 16.93 30.00 9.60
CA PRO A 38 16.92 31.16 10.47
C PRO A 38 17.91 31.00 11.62
N GLU A 39 18.35 32.14 12.16
CA GLU A 39 19.23 32.14 13.33
C GLU A 39 18.59 31.41 14.53
N GLY A 40 19.33 30.50 15.14
CA GLY A 40 18.86 29.68 16.25
C GLY A 40 18.04 28.45 15.84
N ALA A 41 17.91 28.17 14.56
CA ALA A 41 17.27 26.92 14.11
C ALA A 41 18.11 25.68 14.49
N THR A 42 17.43 24.59 14.82
CA THR A 42 18.07 23.28 14.92
C THR A 42 18.39 22.78 13.51
N VAL A 43 19.68 22.63 13.20
CA VAL A 43 20.11 22.18 11.87
C VAL A 43 20.25 20.66 11.83
N VAL A 44 19.62 20.06 10.84
CA VAL A 44 19.76 18.65 10.48
C VAL A 44 20.48 18.58 9.14
N ASP A 45 21.77 18.23 9.16
CA ASP A 45 22.54 18.00 7.93
C ASP A 45 22.16 16.63 7.32
N CYS A 46 21.65 16.66 6.10
CA CYS A 46 21.23 15.48 5.35
C CYS A 46 22.35 14.82 4.54
N GLY A 47 23.58 15.39 4.55
CA GLY A 47 24.77 14.78 3.93
C GLY A 47 24.63 14.52 2.43
N GLY A 48 23.90 15.34 1.70
CA GLY A 48 23.66 15.16 0.26
C GLY A 48 22.66 14.04 -0.08
N LYS A 49 22.00 13.43 0.91
CA LYS A 49 21.04 12.36 0.71
C LYS A 49 19.65 12.89 0.30
N LEU A 50 18.76 11.98 -0.04
CA LEU A 50 17.41 12.27 -0.50
C LEU A 50 16.46 12.45 0.71
N LEU A 51 15.74 13.55 0.73
CA LEU A 51 14.70 13.83 1.72
C LEU A 51 13.34 13.88 1.02
N ALA A 52 12.44 12.99 1.40
CA ALA A 52 11.12 12.83 0.81
C ALA A 52 10.03 12.83 1.89
N PRO A 53 8.74 12.92 1.51
CA PRO A 53 7.66 12.58 2.44
C PRO A 53 7.81 11.15 2.93
N GLY A 54 7.52 10.90 4.19
CA GLY A 54 7.43 9.54 4.73
C GLY A 54 6.35 8.72 4.00
N ILE A 55 6.59 7.44 3.84
CA ILE A 55 5.69 6.54 3.10
C ILE A 55 4.35 6.42 3.81
N VAL A 56 3.27 6.45 3.04
CA VAL A 56 1.89 6.13 3.43
C VAL A 56 1.56 4.77 2.83
N ASP A 57 1.60 3.72 3.61
CA ASP A 57 1.39 2.35 3.13
C ASP A 57 -0.09 1.96 3.22
N LEU A 58 -0.73 1.79 2.08
CA LEU A 58 -2.14 1.45 2.00
C LEU A 58 -2.33 -0.07 1.86
N GLY A 59 -3.20 -0.64 2.71
CA GLY A 59 -3.53 -2.06 2.62
C GLY A 59 -2.63 -2.96 3.48
N VAL A 60 -2.28 -2.49 4.68
CA VAL A 60 -1.51 -3.24 5.69
C VAL A 60 -2.45 -4.09 6.54
N PHE A 61 -2.13 -5.37 6.70
CA PHE A 61 -2.96 -6.32 7.47
C PHE A 61 -2.48 -6.51 8.91
N LYS A 62 -1.26 -6.15 9.23
CA LYS A 62 -0.71 -6.27 10.59
C LYS A 62 0.14 -5.06 10.94
N VAL A 63 -0.06 -4.52 12.14
CA VAL A 63 0.74 -3.41 12.64
C VAL A 63 2.08 -3.92 13.14
N ASP A 64 3.14 -3.61 12.41
CA ASP A 64 4.52 -3.90 12.77
C ASP A 64 5.33 -2.60 12.77
N ARG A 65 5.49 -1.99 13.97
CA ARG A 65 6.14 -0.69 14.10
C ARG A 65 7.63 -0.73 13.73
N ALA A 66 8.29 -1.83 14.02
CA ALA A 66 9.71 -1.96 13.74
C ALA A 66 9.96 -2.07 12.24
N ALA A 67 9.21 -2.95 11.55
CA ALA A 67 9.29 -3.10 10.11
C ALA A 67 8.87 -1.82 9.35
N CYS A 68 7.80 -1.16 9.80
CA CYS A 68 7.37 0.12 9.21
C CYS A 68 8.47 1.19 9.31
N ARG A 69 9.10 1.35 10.49
CA ARG A 69 10.20 2.31 10.64
C ARG A 69 11.38 1.97 9.74
N ALA A 70 11.81 0.72 9.73
CA ALA A 70 12.92 0.27 8.89
C ALA A 70 12.63 0.45 7.39
N GLY A 71 11.36 0.33 6.98
CA GLY A 71 10.88 0.56 5.62
C GLY A 71 10.62 2.02 5.24
N GLY A 72 10.77 2.98 6.17
CA GLY A 72 10.47 4.40 5.91
C GLY A 72 8.98 4.75 5.93
N ILE A 73 8.16 3.89 6.51
CA ILE A 73 6.69 4.05 6.58
C ILE A 73 6.34 4.82 7.85
N VAL A 74 5.65 5.94 7.69
CA VAL A 74 5.17 6.82 8.79
C VAL A 74 3.68 6.64 9.04
N ARG A 75 2.93 6.27 8.00
CA ARG A 75 1.48 6.09 8.02
C ARG A 75 1.07 4.77 7.40
N ILE A 76 0.06 4.13 7.97
CA ILE A 76 -0.54 2.94 7.37
C ILE A 76 -2.06 3.06 7.30
N GLY A 77 -2.64 2.57 6.20
CA GLY A 77 -4.05 2.21 6.08
C GLY A 77 -4.23 0.77 6.56
N LEU A 78 -4.73 0.60 7.78
CA LEU A 78 -4.90 -0.71 8.39
C LEU A 78 -6.19 -1.37 7.91
N MET A 79 -6.06 -2.53 7.27
CA MET A 79 -7.20 -3.30 6.72
C MET A 79 -8.13 -3.78 7.82
N PRO A 80 -9.44 -3.97 7.51
CA PRO A 80 -10.45 -4.31 8.50
C PRO A 80 -10.33 -5.72 9.06
N ASP A 81 -9.55 -6.60 8.44
CA ASP A 81 -9.33 -8.02 8.81
C ASP A 81 -8.50 -8.18 10.09
N GLN A 82 -8.90 -7.49 11.13
CA GLN A 82 -8.28 -7.60 12.44
C GLN A 82 -9.05 -8.57 13.34
N SER A 83 -8.51 -8.91 14.50
CA SER A 83 -9.21 -9.70 15.51
C SER A 83 -9.33 -8.87 16.81
N PRO A 84 -10.53 -8.36 17.10
CA PRO A 84 -11.77 -8.40 16.32
C PRO A 84 -11.74 -7.53 15.06
N VAL A 85 -12.68 -7.80 14.12
CA VAL A 85 -12.87 -7.03 12.87
C VAL A 85 -13.15 -5.55 13.17
N LEU A 86 -12.70 -4.65 12.28
CA LEU A 86 -12.90 -3.20 12.45
C LEU A 86 -14.32 -2.77 11.99
N ASP A 87 -15.36 -3.35 12.54
CA ASP A 87 -16.77 -3.03 12.29
C ASP A 87 -17.49 -2.39 13.48
N ASP A 88 -16.78 -2.22 14.60
CA ASP A 88 -17.24 -1.59 15.83
C ASP A 88 -16.42 -0.32 16.15
N PRO A 89 -17.06 0.79 16.57
CA PRO A 89 -16.36 2.06 16.81
C PRO A 89 -15.29 1.96 17.90
N GLY A 90 -15.50 1.17 18.95
CA GLY A 90 -14.51 1.00 20.02
C GLY A 90 -13.27 0.27 19.53
N VAL A 91 -13.45 -0.72 18.66
CA VAL A 91 -12.33 -1.46 18.01
C VAL A 91 -11.57 -0.53 17.06
N VAL A 92 -12.28 0.24 16.24
CA VAL A 92 -11.70 1.24 15.32
C VAL A 92 -10.87 2.28 16.10
N GLN A 93 -11.42 2.85 17.17
CA GLN A 93 -10.72 3.83 17.99
C GLN A 93 -9.45 3.25 18.62
N ARG A 94 -9.53 2.02 19.15
CA ARG A 94 -8.36 1.32 19.69
C ARG A 94 -7.30 1.10 18.63
N ALA A 95 -7.69 0.66 17.43
CA ALA A 95 -6.77 0.43 16.31
C ALA A 95 -6.01 1.70 15.92
N ALA A 96 -6.67 2.85 15.87
CA ALA A 96 -6.03 4.14 15.56
C ALA A 96 -4.92 4.54 16.56
N LEU A 97 -4.91 3.96 17.77
CA LEU A 97 -3.97 4.31 18.83
C LEU A 97 -2.78 3.34 18.93
N ILE A 98 -2.86 2.12 18.37
CA ILE A 98 -1.85 1.07 18.53
C ILE A 98 -0.45 1.51 18.03
N GLY A 99 -0.38 2.37 17.01
CA GLY A 99 0.89 2.85 16.43
C GLY A 99 1.61 3.92 17.25
N ARG A 100 0.99 4.49 18.28
CA ARG A 100 1.60 5.57 19.06
C ARG A 100 2.83 5.09 19.83
N PRO A 101 3.85 5.97 19.98
CA PRO A 101 3.93 7.32 19.44
C PRO A 101 4.45 7.41 18.00
N ASP A 102 4.99 6.34 17.43
CA ASP A 102 5.92 6.36 16.28
C ASP A 102 5.22 6.25 14.91
N LEU A 103 4.02 5.68 14.85
CA LEU A 103 3.31 5.40 13.61
C LEU A 103 1.91 6.00 13.65
N TRP A 104 1.47 6.60 12.51
CA TRP A 104 0.08 6.95 12.30
C TRP A 104 -0.68 5.76 11.75
N ILE A 105 -1.74 5.31 12.44
CA ILE A 105 -2.63 4.28 11.94
C ILE A 105 -3.95 4.90 11.53
N HIS A 106 -4.36 4.62 10.31
CA HIS A 106 -5.62 5.03 9.72
C HIS A 106 -6.47 3.78 9.51
N PRO A 107 -7.38 3.45 10.44
CA PRO A 107 -8.24 2.28 10.30
C PRO A 107 -9.12 2.39 9.05
N ILE A 108 -9.25 1.29 8.34
CA ILE A 108 -10.23 1.08 7.27
C ILE A 108 -11.34 0.26 7.92
N ALA A 109 -12.55 0.81 8.02
CA ALA A 109 -13.67 0.10 8.61
C ALA A 109 -14.17 -1.02 7.69
N ALA A 110 -14.71 -2.10 8.24
CA ALA A 110 -15.35 -3.14 7.44
C ALA A 110 -16.59 -2.60 6.72
N ALA A 111 -16.77 -2.97 5.46
CA ALA A 111 -17.94 -2.61 4.66
C ALA A 111 -19.20 -3.35 5.13
N THR A 112 -19.02 -4.57 5.60
CA THR A 112 -20.09 -5.43 6.10
C THR A 112 -19.74 -5.96 7.48
N ARG A 113 -20.76 -6.30 8.27
CA ARG A 113 -20.57 -6.85 9.62
C ARG A 113 -19.75 -8.13 9.54
N SER A 114 -18.73 -8.21 10.38
CA SER A 114 -17.77 -9.33 10.43
C SER A 114 -17.15 -9.69 9.07
N LEU A 115 -17.16 -8.76 8.09
CA LEU A 115 -16.73 -8.98 6.70
C LEU A 115 -17.51 -10.12 6.00
N ALA A 116 -18.73 -10.42 6.44
CA ALA A 116 -19.53 -11.54 5.93
C ALA A 116 -20.10 -11.33 4.51
N GLY A 117 -20.04 -10.10 3.97
CA GLY A 117 -20.54 -9.79 2.62
C GLY A 117 -22.07 -9.73 2.51
N THR A 118 -22.81 -9.66 3.62
CA THR A 118 -24.29 -9.69 3.66
C THR A 118 -24.89 -8.39 4.20
N ASP A 119 -24.68 -8.10 5.47
CA ASP A 119 -25.23 -6.92 6.12
C ASP A 119 -24.21 -5.80 6.23
N LEU A 120 -24.64 -4.57 5.95
CA LEU A 120 -23.75 -3.41 6.06
C LEU A 120 -23.30 -3.20 7.51
N ALA A 121 -22.04 -2.80 7.69
CA ALA A 121 -21.54 -2.30 8.95
C ALA A 121 -22.00 -0.85 9.19
N GLU A 122 -21.91 -0.40 10.44
CA GLU A 122 -22.26 0.98 10.86
C GLU A 122 -21.15 1.97 10.48
N MET A 123 -20.97 2.22 9.15
CA MET A 123 -19.86 3.00 8.61
C MET A 123 -19.75 4.39 9.22
N ALA A 124 -20.87 5.13 9.37
CA ALA A 124 -20.86 6.50 9.90
C ALA A 124 -20.32 6.56 11.34
N VAL A 125 -20.66 5.58 12.18
CA VAL A 125 -20.18 5.51 13.56
C VAL A 125 -18.68 5.15 13.60
N CYS A 126 -18.24 4.23 12.73
CA CYS A 126 -16.83 3.88 12.59
C CYS A 126 -15.99 5.08 12.10
N VAL A 127 -16.53 5.90 11.19
CA VAL A 127 -15.88 7.15 10.74
C VAL A 127 -15.74 8.15 11.90
N SER A 128 -16.79 8.32 12.69
CA SER A 128 -16.75 9.16 13.89
C SER A 128 -15.71 8.68 14.91
N ALA A 129 -15.43 7.38 14.94
CA ALA A 129 -14.38 6.76 15.75
C ALA A 129 -12.97 6.83 15.15
N GLY A 130 -12.83 7.35 13.92
CA GLY A 130 -11.54 7.61 13.29
C GLY A 130 -11.21 6.80 12.03
N ALA A 131 -12.13 5.97 11.52
CA ALA A 131 -11.93 5.30 10.24
C ALA A 131 -11.79 6.31 9.09
N LYS A 132 -10.94 6.01 8.11
CA LYS A 132 -10.61 6.91 6.99
C LYS A 132 -11.12 6.41 5.64
N ALA A 133 -11.49 5.15 5.57
CA ALA A 133 -12.05 4.49 4.40
C ALA A 133 -12.89 3.30 4.86
N VAL A 134 -13.54 2.65 3.92
CA VAL A 134 -14.31 1.41 4.13
C VAL A 134 -13.72 0.32 3.25
N GLY A 135 -13.59 -0.91 3.75
CA GLY A 135 -12.95 -2.00 3.00
C GLY A 135 -13.74 -3.30 3.02
N THR A 136 -13.62 -4.06 1.94
CA THR A 136 -14.20 -5.40 1.84
C THR A 136 -13.33 -6.48 2.51
N GLY A 137 -12.12 -6.10 2.95
CA GLY A 137 -11.16 -7.03 3.53
C GLY A 137 -10.44 -7.87 2.47
N ARG A 138 -10.21 -9.14 2.79
CA ARG A 138 -9.56 -10.12 1.90
C ARG A 138 -10.53 -10.79 0.94
N SER A 139 -11.82 -10.52 1.07
CA SER A 139 -12.86 -11.17 0.28
C SER A 139 -13.63 -10.16 -0.58
N TRP A 140 -14.10 -10.64 -1.70
CA TRP A 140 -15.02 -9.90 -2.55
C TRP A 140 -16.46 -10.02 -2.03
N ILE A 141 -17.23 -8.94 -2.11
CA ILE A 141 -18.67 -8.98 -1.82
C ILE A 141 -19.38 -9.53 -3.06
N ALA A 142 -19.82 -10.79 -3.00
CA ALA A 142 -20.43 -11.49 -4.14
C ALA A 142 -21.79 -10.91 -4.54
N ASP A 143 -22.62 -10.52 -3.57
CA ASP A 143 -23.95 -9.92 -3.84
C ASP A 143 -23.80 -8.49 -4.35
N SER A 144 -24.19 -8.27 -5.62
CA SER A 144 -24.13 -6.95 -6.25
C SER A 144 -25.04 -5.91 -5.59
N GLY A 145 -26.16 -6.31 -5.01
CA GLY A 145 -27.07 -5.43 -4.27
C GLY A 145 -26.45 -4.97 -2.94
N VAL A 146 -25.71 -5.84 -2.26
CA VAL A 146 -24.93 -5.46 -1.07
C VAL A 146 -23.83 -4.48 -1.46
N MET A 147 -23.04 -4.80 -2.49
CA MET A 147 -21.95 -3.91 -2.95
C MET A 147 -22.45 -2.55 -3.42
N HIS A 148 -23.60 -2.51 -4.11
CA HIS A 148 -24.24 -1.25 -4.50
C HIS A 148 -24.58 -0.39 -3.27
N ARG A 149 -25.21 -0.98 -2.24
CA ARG A 149 -25.53 -0.27 -1.00
C ARG A 149 -24.27 0.20 -0.24
N VAL A 150 -23.20 -0.61 -0.25
CA VAL A 150 -21.89 -0.22 0.33
C VAL A 150 -21.35 1.02 -0.37
N LEU A 151 -21.32 1.02 -1.71
CA LEU A 151 -20.82 2.15 -2.50
C LEU A 151 -21.67 3.41 -2.29
N ALA A 152 -23.00 3.28 -2.35
CA ALA A 152 -23.91 4.41 -2.15
C ALA A 152 -23.73 5.02 -0.75
N TYR A 153 -23.74 4.19 0.32
CA TYR A 153 -23.59 4.67 1.68
C TYR A 153 -22.22 5.29 1.95
N ALA A 154 -21.13 4.65 1.47
CA ALA A 154 -19.79 5.23 1.58
C ALA A 154 -19.67 6.54 0.78
N GLY A 155 -20.34 6.63 -0.38
CA GLY A 155 -20.42 7.83 -1.21
C GLY A 155 -21.06 9.01 -0.48
N ASP A 156 -22.19 8.79 0.22
CA ASP A 156 -22.86 9.80 1.05
C ASP A 156 -21.98 10.31 2.20
N LEU A 157 -21.09 9.46 2.73
CA LEU A 157 -20.11 9.81 3.75
C LEU A 157 -18.83 10.42 3.18
N GLY A 158 -18.70 10.52 1.86
CA GLY A 158 -17.50 11.03 1.19
C GLY A 158 -16.28 10.11 1.26
N LEU A 159 -16.47 8.84 1.66
CA LEU A 159 -15.42 7.86 1.85
C LEU A 159 -15.03 7.16 0.55
N THR A 160 -13.81 6.61 0.54
CA THR A 160 -13.38 5.67 -0.48
C THR A 160 -13.71 4.24 -0.04
N VAL A 161 -14.29 3.45 -0.94
CA VAL A 161 -14.44 2.00 -0.75
C VAL A 161 -13.19 1.32 -1.30
N ILE A 162 -12.51 0.54 -0.46
CA ILE A 162 -11.32 -0.26 -0.81
C ILE A 162 -11.77 -1.70 -1.03
N SER A 163 -11.78 -2.13 -2.27
CA SER A 163 -12.26 -3.46 -2.69
C SER A 163 -11.12 -4.42 -2.95
N HIS A 164 -11.27 -5.67 -2.49
CA HIS A 164 -10.54 -6.81 -3.02
C HIS A 164 -11.38 -7.39 -4.17
N ALA A 165 -10.86 -7.32 -5.38
CA ALA A 165 -11.61 -7.67 -6.58
C ALA A 165 -11.14 -9.03 -7.14
N GLU A 166 -11.67 -10.10 -6.60
CA GLU A 166 -11.44 -11.47 -7.11
C GLU A 166 -12.72 -12.28 -6.90
N ASP A 167 -13.35 -12.73 -7.99
CA ASP A 167 -14.60 -13.48 -7.94
C ASP A 167 -14.44 -14.80 -7.17
N GLY A 168 -15.09 -14.90 -6.00
CA GLY A 168 -14.95 -16.04 -5.11
C GLY A 168 -15.52 -17.34 -5.67
N GLY A 169 -16.43 -17.28 -6.64
CA GLY A 169 -16.95 -18.46 -7.32
C GLY A 169 -15.93 -19.11 -8.27
N LEU A 170 -15.05 -18.27 -8.85
CA LEU A 170 -13.96 -18.76 -9.72
C LEU A 170 -12.66 -18.99 -8.95
N ALA A 171 -12.43 -18.26 -7.86
CA ALA A 171 -11.18 -18.27 -7.10
C ALA A 171 -11.25 -19.13 -5.82
N ALA A 172 -12.38 -19.76 -5.51
CA ALA A 172 -12.54 -20.59 -4.33
C ALA A 172 -11.40 -21.60 -4.21
N ASP A 173 -10.77 -21.67 -3.03
CA ASP A 173 -9.67 -22.59 -2.69
C ASP A 173 -8.43 -22.53 -3.60
N ALA A 174 -8.38 -21.60 -4.55
CA ALA A 174 -7.23 -21.44 -5.42
C ALA A 174 -6.02 -20.86 -4.67
N VAL A 175 -4.85 -21.42 -4.95
CA VAL A 175 -3.57 -20.98 -4.37
C VAL A 175 -2.60 -20.47 -5.43
N ALA A 176 -2.97 -20.62 -6.71
CA ALA A 176 -2.18 -20.24 -7.86
C ALA A 176 -3.08 -19.68 -8.98
N THR A 177 -2.48 -18.98 -9.93
CA THR A 177 -3.15 -18.61 -11.18
C THR A 177 -3.17 -19.83 -12.12
N GLU A 178 -4.30 -20.06 -12.79
CA GLU A 178 -4.43 -21.10 -13.80
C GLU A 178 -3.40 -20.89 -14.94
N GLY A 179 -2.70 -21.95 -15.31
CA GLY A 179 -1.66 -21.90 -16.33
C GLY A 179 -0.77 -23.14 -16.29
N GLU A 180 0.30 -23.08 -17.09
CA GLU A 180 1.26 -24.19 -17.21
C GLU A 180 1.91 -24.53 -15.86
N THR A 181 2.33 -23.51 -15.10
CA THR A 181 2.98 -23.67 -13.80
C THR A 181 2.08 -24.39 -12.81
N ALA A 182 0.84 -23.92 -12.63
CA ALA A 182 -0.11 -24.53 -11.70
C ALA A 182 -0.46 -25.96 -12.11
N SER A 183 -0.69 -26.20 -13.41
CA SER A 183 -1.01 -27.54 -13.96
C SER A 183 0.14 -28.52 -13.72
N ARG A 184 1.39 -28.12 -13.98
CA ARG A 184 2.58 -28.94 -13.77
C ARG A 184 2.78 -29.31 -12.29
N LEU A 185 2.46 -28.39 -11.38
CA LEU A 185 2.61 -28.59 -9.94
C LEU A 185 1.38 -29.24 -9.28
N GLY A 186 0.28 -29.41 -10.01
CA GLY A 186 -0.98 -29.93 -9.47
C GLY A 186 -1.61 -29.01 -8.42
N LEU A 187 -1.42 -27.70 -8.54
CA LEU A 187 -1.96 -26.73 -7.59
C LEU A 187 -3.41 -26.36 -7.94
N PRO A 188 -4.31 -26.26 -6.93
CA PRO A 188 -5.61 -25.61 -7.12
C PRO A 188 -5.43 -24.20 -7.65
N SER A 189 -6.06 -23.87 -8.78
CA SER A 189 -5.81 -22.63 -9.47
C SER A 189 -7.07 -21.94 -9.95
N ALA A 190 -7.05 -20.61 -9.99
CA ALA A 190 -8.12 -19.76 -10.50
C ALA A 190 -7.71 -19.12 -11.82
N PRO A 191 -8.65 -19.00 -12.78
CA PRO A 191 -8.40 -18.26 -14.01
C PRO A 191 -8.25 -16.77 -13.73
N ALA A 192 -7.34 -16.08 -14.43
CA ALA A 192 -7.10 -14.65 -14.29
C ALA A 192 -8.37 -13.78 -14.51
N ILE A 193 -9.36 -14.30 -15.27
CA ILE A 193 -10.64 -13.64 -15.49
C ILE A 193 -11.43 -13.40 -14.19
N ALA A 194 -11.16 -14.15 -13.12
CA ALA A 194 -11.82 -13.94 -11.81
C ALA A 194 -11.61 -12.51 -11.28
N GLU A 195 -10.42 -11.95 -11.47
CA GLU A 195 -10.11 -10.56 -11.11
C GLU A 195 -10.86 -9.58 -12.04
N ALA A 196 -10.80 -9.79 -13.35
CA ALA A 196 -11.41 -8.87 -14.31
C ALA A 196 -12.95 -8.79 -14.18
N LEU A 197 -13.62 -9.93 -13.91
CA LEU A 197 -15.07 -9.94 -13.68
C LEU A 197 -15.45 -9.14 -12.43
N ALA A 198 -14.75 -9.34 -11.34
CA ALA A 198 -14.99 -8.60 -10.10
C ALA A 198 -14.74 -7.09 -10.29
N ILE A 199 -13.64 -6.71 -10.95
CA ILE A 199 -13.33 -5.32 -11.29
C ILE A 199 -14.42 -4.71 -12.17
N ALA A 200 -14.85 -5.40 -13.24
CA ALA A 200 -15.86 -4.90 -14.15
C ALA A 200 -17.18 -4.59 -13.44
N ARG A 201 -17.64 -5.51 -12.59
CA ARG A 201 -18.86 -5.30 -11.80
C ARG A 201 -18.71 -4.11 -10.84
N ASP A 202 -17.62 -4.06 -10.07
CA ASP A 202 -17.41 -3.01 -9.08
C ASP A 202 -17.30 -1.62 -9.75
N LEU A 203 -16.67 -1.54 -10.94
CA LEU A 203 -16.60 -0.31 -11.72
C LEU A 203 -17.97 0.17 -12.21
N MET A 204 -18.82 -0.73 -12.70
CA MET A 204 -20.20 -0.38 -13.12
C MET A 204 -21.00 0.18 -11.96
N LEU A 205 -20.91 -0.42 -10.78
CA LEU A 205 -21.60 0.03 -9.58
C LEU A 205 -21.03 1.37 -9.05
N ALA A 206 -19.71 1.56 -9.12
CA ALA A 206 -19.07 2.81 -8.75
C ALA A 206 -19.41 3.95 -9.71
N GLU A 207 -19.53 3.67 -11.00
CA GLU A 207 -19.94 4.63 -12.02
C GLU A 207 -21.39 5.07 -11.80
N GLU A 208 -22.29 4.15 -11.50
CA GLU A 208 -23.71 4.41 -11.24
C GLU A 208 -23.93 5.21 -9.96
N THR A 209 -23.26 4.83 -8.86
CA THR A 209 -23.39 5.51 -7.56
C THR A 209 -22.58 6.80 -7.45
N GLY A 210 -21.62 7.03 -8.35
CA GLY A 210 -20.67 8.14 -8.27
C GLY A 210 -19.70 8.05 -7.08
N ALA A 211 -19.61 6.89 -6.41
CA ALA A 211 -18.74 6.66 -5.27
C ALA A 211 -17.27 6.63 -5.66
N LYS A 212 -16.39 6.87 -4.67
CA LYS A 212 -14.94 6.67 -4.81
C LYS A 212 -14.60 5.20 -4.58
N LEU A 213 -13.99 4.56 -5.55
CA LEU A 213 -13.55 3.16 -5.48
C LEU A 213 -12.03 3.08 -5.58
N HIS A 214 -11.42 2.29 -4.71
CA HIS A 214 -10.03 1.87 -4.83
C HIS A 214 -9.96 0.35 -4.93
N ILE A 215 -9.52 -0.17 -6.07
CA ILE A 215 -9.19 -1.59 -6.18
C ILE A 215 -7.84 -1.80 -5.52
N ARG A 216 -7.84 -2.43 -4.36
CA ARG A 216 -6.65 -2.56 -3.51
C ARG A 216 -5.44 -3.12 -4.26
N GLN A 217 -5.70 -4.09 -5.15
CA GLN A 217 -4.65 -4.76 -5.90
C GLN A 217 -5.20 -5.24 -7.23
N VAL A 218 -4.60 -4.76 -8.31
CA VAL A 218 -4.86 -5.21 -9.69
C VAL A 218 -3.60 -5.89 -10.19
N THR A 219 -3.75 -7.08 -10.74
CA THR A 219 -2.60 -7.94 -11.09
C THR A 219 -2.66 -8.51 -12.50
N THR A 220 -3.79 -8.32 -13.22
CA THR A 220 -4.01 -8.87 -14.56
C THR A 220 -4.06 -7.78 -15.62
N ALA A 221 -3.61 -8.11 -16.84
CA ALA A 221 -3.67 -7.21 -18.00
C ALA A 221 -5.09 -6.72 -18.28
N SER A 222 -6.07 -7.61 -18.24
CA SER A 222 -7.49 -7.29 -18.42
C SER A 222 -8.02 -6.37 -17.31
N GLY A 223 -7.59 -6.57 -16.07
CA GLY A 223 -7.91 -5.68 -14.95
C GLY A 223 -7.42 -4.25 -15.18
N PHE A 224 -6.16 -4.08 -15.60
CA PHE A 224 -5.61 -2.76 -15.93
C PHE A 224 -6.33 -2.10 -17.10
N ASP A 225 -6.73 -2.85 -18.13
CA ASP A 225 -7.49 -2.31 -19.27
C ASP A 225 -8.86 -1.79 -18.84
N LEU A 226 -9.56 -2.50 -17.96
CA LEU A 226 -10.82 -2.05 -17.37
C LEU A 226 -10.65 -0.76 -16.55
N ILE A 227 -9.61 -0.66 -15.72
CA ILE A 227 -9.29 0.55 -14.96
C ILE A 227 -9.00 1.73 -15.89
N ARG A 228 -8.17 1.54 -16.94
CA ARG A 228 -7.89 2.59 -17.94
C ARG A 228 -9.16 3.07 -18.60
N ALA A 229 -10.02 2.15 -19.01
CA ALA A 229 -11.29 2.49 -19.65
C ALA A 229 -12.22 3.26 -18.71
N ALA A 230 -12.31 2.86 -17.44
CA ALA A 230 -13.12 3.53 -16.43
C ALA A 230 -12.61 4.95 -16.14
N LYS A 231 -11.28 5.11 -15.96
CA LYS A 231 -10.66 6.44 -15.77
C LYS A 231 -10.94 7.39 -16.94
N ARG A 232 -10.88 6.90 -18.20
CA ARG A 232 -11.23 7.70 -19.38
C ARG A 232 -12.70 8.15 -19.41
N ARG A 233 -13.61 7.37 -18.82
CA ARG A 233 -15.03 7.76 -18.66
C ARG A 233 -15.27 8.69 -17.48
N GLY A 234 -14.27 8.96 -16.65
CA GLY A 234 -14.39 9.83 -15.48
C GLY A 234 -14.89 9.13 -14.22
N VAL A 235 -14.89 7.79 -14.17
CA VAL A 235 -15.20 7.04 -12.96
C VAL A 235 -14.16 7.37 -11.89
N LYS A 236 -14.62 7.63 -10.67
CA LYS A 236 -13.75 7.97 -9.52
C LYS A 236 -13.06 6.72 -9.00
N VAL A 237 -12.21 6.12 -9.82
CA VAL A 237 -11.48 4.90 -9.49
C VAL A 237 -9.99 5.13 -9.40
N THR A 238 -9.37 4.45 -8.43
CA THR A 238 -7.92 4.29 -8.28
C THR A 238 -7.59 2.82 -8.11
N CYS A 239 -6.35 2.42 -8.38
CA CYS A 239 -5.92 1.07 -8.13
C CYS A 239 -4.51 0.99 -7.55
N GLY A 240 -4.25 -0.08 -6.82
CA GLY A 240 -2.97 -0.39 -6.23
C GLY A 240 -2.34 -1.68 -6.77
N ILE A 241 -1.06 -1.85 -6.46
CA ILE A 241 -0.29 -3.07 -6.70
C ILE A 241 0.79 -3.22 -5.63
N THR A 242 1.35 -4.43 -5.48
CA THR A 242 2.51 -4.65 -4.59
C THR A 242 3.78 -4.92 -5.37
N PRO A 243 4.96 -4.65 -4.80
CA PRO A 243 6.23 -4.99 -5.44
C PRO A 243 6.35 -6.46 -5.83
N ALA A 244 5.73 -7.38 -5.07
CA ALA A 244 5.77 -8.80 -5.41
C ALA A 244 5.18 -9.06 -6.81
N HIS A 245 4.06 -8.44 -7.16
CA HIS A 245 3.42 -8.60 -8.47
C HIS A 245 4.09 -7.81 -9.59
N LEU A 246 5.01 -6.90 -9.27
CA LEU A 246 5.84 -6.19 -10.24
C LEU A 246 7.13 -6.96 -10.58
N HIS A 247 7.69 -7.69 -9.61
CA HIS A 247 9.02 -8.32 -9.74
C HIS A 247 8.99 -9.84 -9.84
N LEU A 248 7.90 -10.49 -9.43
CA LEU A 248 7.75 -11.94 -9.45
C LEU A 248 6.59 -12.36 -10.36
N SER A 249 6.76 -13.50 -11.03
CA SER A 249 5.68 -14.18 -11.74
C SER A 249 5.35 -15.50 -11.05
N ASP A 250 4.40 -16.26 -11.59
CA ASP A 250 4.00 -17.61 -11.15
C ASP A 250 5.19 -18.60 -11.07
N ILE A 251 6.27 -18.35 -11.80
CA ILE A 251 7.50 -19.16 -11.72
C ILE A 251 8.07 -19.16 -10.28
N ALA A 252 7.83 -18.12 -9.50
CA ALA A 252 8.32 -18.05 -8.10
C ALA A 252 7.72 -19.11 -7.16
N VAL A 253 6.69 -19.86 -7.58
CA VAL A 253 6.10 -20.96 -6.80
C VAL A 253 6.56 -22.36 -7.25
N THR A 254 7.48 -22.46 -8.22
CA THR A 254 7.86 -23.75 -8.85
C THR A 254 8.53 -24.75 -7.91
N ASP A 255 9.10 -24.30 -6.82
CA ASP A 255 9.72 -25.09 -5.75
C ASP A 255 8.79 -25.26 -4.53
N PHE A 256 7.49 -24.97 -4.67
CA PHE A 256 6.51 -24.94 -3.59
C PHE A 256 6.89 -23.96 -2.44
N ARG A 257 7.58 -22.89 -2.80
CA ARG A 257 8.04 -21.88 -1.84
C ARG A 257 6.86 -21.13 -1.23
N THR A 258 6.49 -21.46 -0.01
CA THR A 258 5.33 -20.90 0.69
C THR A 258 5.39 -19.40 0.92
N TYR A 259 6.60 -18.81 0.92
CA TYR A 259 6.78 -17.35 1.00
C TYR A 259 6.31 -16.62 -0.26
N ALA A 260 6.16 -17.32 -1.39
CA ALA A 260 5.57 -16.80 -2.62
C ALA A 260 4.04 -17.06 -2.73
N ARG A 261 3.43 -17.69 -1.70
CA ARG A 261 1.97 -17.85 -1.62
C ARG A 261 1.34 -16.53 -1.19
N LEU A 262 0.75 -15.83 -2.14
CA LEU A 262 0.14 -14.51 -1.99
C LEU A 262 -1.36 -14.54 -2.36
N SER A 263 -2.10 -13.51 -2.00
CA SER A 263 -3.48 -13.27 -2.39
C SER A 263 -3.64 -11.79 -2.82
N PRO A 264 -3.98 -11.55 -4.11
CA PRO A 264 -4.11 -12.50 -5.23
C PRO A 264 -2.83 -13.29 -5.47
N PRO A 265 -2.91 -14.48 -6.12
CA PRO A 265 -1.73 -15.25 -6.48
C PRO A 265 -0.88 -14.52 -7.52
N LEU A 266 0.41 -14.86 -7.58
CA LEU A 266 1.30 -14.36 -8.63
C LEU A 266 0.79 -14.79 -10.00
N ARG A 267 0.83 -13.86 -10.96
CA ARG A 267 0.36 -14.06 -12.33
C ARG A 267 1.51 -14.49 -13.26
N ASP A 268 1.18 -14.85 -14.48
CA ASP A 268 2.18 -15.15 -15.49
C ASP A 268 3.02 -13.91 -15.87
N GLU A 269 4.04 -14.13 -16.70
CA GLU A 269 4.94 -13.07 -17.13
C GLU A 269 4.24 -12.00 -17.98
N SER A 270 3.19 -12.35 -18.73
CA SER A 270 2.46 -11.38 -19.56
C SER A 270 1.67 -10.40 -18.70
N ASP A 271 1.02 -10.87 -17.66
CA ASP A 271 0.33 -10.04 -16.67
C ASP A 271 1.31 -9.17 -15.88
N ARG A 272 2.48 -9.74 -15.50
CA ARG A 272 3.54 -8.96 -14.83
C ARG A 272 4.06 -7.82 -15.72
N GLN A 273 4.26 -8.04 -17.01
CA GLN A 273 4.65 -6.99 -17.95
C GLN A 273 3.55 -5.93 -18.12
N ALA A 274 2.28 -6.36 -18.14
CA ALA A 274 1.15 -5.43 -18.17
C ALA A 274 1.10 -4.56 -16.90
N ALA A 275 1.44 -5.12 -15.73
CA ALA A 275 1.53 -4.38 -14.48
C ALA A 275 2.64 -3.30 -14.53
N LEU A 276 3.83 -3.64 -15.02
CA LEU A 276 4.91 -2.66 -15.22
C LEU A 276 4.52 -1.54 -16.19
N ALA A 277 3.83 -1.89 -17.28
CA ALA A 277 3.29 -0.90 -18.21
C ALA A 277 2.23 0.00 -17.55
N ALA A 278 1.36 -0.57 -16.70
CA ALA A 278 0.32 0.18 -15.98
C ALA A 278 0.89 1.13 -14.92
N VAL A 279 2.04 0.84 -14.34
CA VAL A 279 2.78 1.78 -13.47
C VAL A 279 3.35 2.92 -14.31
N ALA A 280 3.97 2.61 -15.45
CA ALA A 280 4.62 3.58 -16.33
C ALA A 280 3.63 4.57 -16.97
N ASP A 281 2.46 4.10 -17.40
CA ASP A 281 1.43 4.93 -18.06
C ASP A 281 0.52 5.69 -17.08
N GLY A 282 0.66 5.47 -15.78
CA GLY A 282 -0.12 6.15 -14.74
C GLY A 282 -1.46 5.51 -14.41
N THR A 283 -1.73 4.31 -14.92
CA THR A 283 -2.93 3.52 -14.57
C THR A 283 -2.92 3.13 -13.10
N VAL A 284 -1.77 2.69 -12.58
CA VAL A 284 -1.57 2.40 -11.14
C VAL A 284 -1.42 3.72 -10.37
N ASP A 285 -2.15 3.85 -9.27
CA ASP A 285 -2.14 5.02 -8.40
C ASP A 285 -1.34 4.80 -7.11
N VAL A 286 -1.26 3.57 -6.61
CA VAL A 286 -0.65 3.24 -5.31
C VAL A 286 0.26 2.01 -5.46
N ILE A 287 1.44 2.08 -4.86
CA ILE A 287 2.26 0.89 -4.60
C ILE A 287 2.26 0.69 -3.08
N GLY A 288 1.63 -0.40 -2.63
CA GLY A 288 1.57 -0.77 -1.22
C GLY A 288 2.47 -1.96 -0.92
N SER A 289 2.89 -2.10 0.34
CA SER A 289 3.78 -3.19 0.75
C SER A 289 3.13 -4.58 0.68
N GLY A 290 1.79 -4.65 0.80
CA GLY A 290 1.08 -5.90 1.03
C GLY A 290 1.51 -6.59 2.33
N HIS A 291 1.89 -5.79 3.34
CA HIS A 291 2.45 -6.30 4.60
C HIS A 291 1.43 -7.12 5.38
N ASP A 292 1.66 -8.41 5.37
CA ASP A 292 0.87 -9.45 6.03
C ASP A 292 1.81 -10.55 6.53
N PRO A 293 2.62 -10.26 7.57
CA PRO A 293 3.60 -11.17 8.09
C PRO A 293 2.97 -12.33 8.86
N HIS A 294 3.45 -13.53 8.58
CA HIS A 294 3.03 -14.77 9.23
C HIS A 294 4.21 -15.46 9.92
N GLY A 295 3.91 -16.15 11.03
CA GLY A 295 4.91 -16.93 11.74
C GLY A 295 5.35 -18.20 11.00
N PRO A 296 6.45 -18.84 11.46
CA PRO A 296 6.95 -20.05 10.84
C PRO A 296 5.93 -21.19 10.79
N GLU A 297 5.05 -21.29 11.78
CA GLU A 297 4.07 -22.36 11.88
C GLU A 297 3.12 -22.37 10.69
N SER A 298 2.64 -21.19 10.26
CA SER A 298 1.71 -21.07 9.13
C SER A 298 2.40 -21.07 7.77
N LYS A 299 3.74 -20.96 7.72
CA LYS A 299 4.54 -20.99 6.47
C LYS A 299 5.30 -22.28 6.25
N ARG A 300 5.49 -23.15 7.26
CA ARG A 300 6.14 -24.48 7.13
C ARG A 300 5.17 -25.60 6.81
N LEU A 301 3.98 -25.26 6.34
CA LEU A 301 2.95 -26.18 5.86
C LEU A 301 3.18 -26.50 4.36
N PRO A 302 2.53 -27.55 3.81
CA PRO A 302 2.43 -27.72 2.35
C PRO A 302 1.90 -26.43 1.70
N PHE A 303 2.28 -26.18 0.46
CA PHE A 303 1.98 -24.92 -0.23
C PHE A 303 0.48 -24.57 -0.22
N VAL A 304 -0.39 -25.57 -0.38
CA VAL A 304 -1.85 -25.39 -0.40
C VAL A 304 -2.38 -24.96 0.96
N ASP A 305 -1.79 -25.48 2.04
CA ASP A 305 -2.26 -25.26 3.42
C ASP A 305 -1.59 -24.04 4.08
N ALA A 306 -0.52 -23.51 3.49
CA ALA A 306 0.21 -22.36 4.05
C ALA A 306 -0.63 -21.07 3.94
N GLU A 307 -0.54 -20.19 4.92
CA GLU A 307 -1.22 -18.88 4.89
C GLU A 307 -0.69 -17.99 3.75
N ALA A 308 -1.60 -17.29 3.07
CA ALA A 308 -1.20 -16.30 2.06
C ALA A 308 -0.75 -15.00 2.73
N GLY A 309 0.33 -14.39 2.23
CA GLY A 309 0.82 -13.11 2.75
C GLY A 309 2.33 -13.06 2.87
N MET A 310 2.88 -11.86 3.03
CA MET A 310 4.32 -11.60 3.10
C MET A 310 4.69 -10.48 4.07
N ALA A 311 5.93 -10.52 4.58
CA ALA A 311 6.55 -9.39 5.27
C ALA A 311 7.10 -8.39 4.23
N GLY A 312 6.27 -7.41 3.84
CA GLY A 312 6.58 -6.50 2.73
C GLY A 312 7.06 -5.09 3.15
N ALA A 313 6.87 -4.68 4.42
CA ALA A 313 7.10 -3.30 4.84
C ALA A 313 8.53 -2.81 4.62
N GLU A 314 9.54 -3.57 5.01
CA GLU A 314 10.95 -3.19 4.85
C GLU A 314 11.45 -3.24 3.42
N THR A 315 10.83 -4.06 2.58
CA THR A 315 11.24 -4.25 1.18
C THR A 315 10.49 -3.32 0.21
N LEU A 316 9.47 -2.59 0.68
CA LEU A 316 8.67 -1.70 -0.17
C LEU A 316 9.55 -0.66 -0.88
N LEU A 317 10.33 0.13 -0.13
CA LEU A 317 11.16 1.20 -0.70
C LEU A 317 12.20 0.66 -1.70
N PRO A 318 13.08 -0.30 -1.35
CA PRO A 318 14.12 -0.76 -2.27
C PRO A 318 13.58 -1.43 -3.53
N LEU A 319 12.51 -2.21 -3.44
CA LEU A 319 11.88 -2.82 -4.60
C LEU A 319 11.17 -1.80 -5.50
N ALA A 320 10.52 -0.80 -4.91
CA ALA A 320 9.89 0.28 -5.66
C ALA A 320 10.94 1.19 -6.35
N LEU A 321 12.12 1.40 -5.75
CA LEU A 321 13.24 2.12 -6.36
C LEU A 321 13.79 1.42 -7.61
N MET A 322 13.61 0.11 -7.77
CA MET A 322 13.99 -0.59 -9.02
C MET A 322 13.26 -0.03 -10.23
N LEU A 323 11.99 0.39 -10.08
CA LEU A 323 11.23 1.02 -11.16
C LEU A 323 11.86 2.33 -11.65
N VAL A 324 12.51 3.07 -10.75
CA VAL A 324 13.23 4.30 -11.10
C VAL A 324 14.55 3.97 -11.81
N ARG A 325 15.30 2.96 -11.33
CA ARG A 325 16.53 2.49 -11.97
C ARG A 325 16.30 1.92 -13.36
N ASP A 326 15.18 1.22 -13.54
CA ASP A 326 14.75 0.68 -14.82
C ASP A 326 14.10 1.75 -15.72
N GLU A 327 14.17 3.03 -15.32
CA GLU A 327 13.65 4.19 -16.06
C GLU A 327 12.15 4.08 -16.41
N ARG A 328 11.39 3.29 -15.65
CA ARG A 328 9.94 3.14 -15.82
C ARG A 328 9.18 4.38 -15.35
N ILE A 329 9.64 4.99 -14.25
CA ILE A 329 9.07 6.19 -13.64
C ILE A 329 10.18 7.07 -13.06
N THR A 330 9.88 8.34 -12.83
CA THR A 330 10.77 9.26 -12.11
C THR A 330 10.66 9.08 -10.60
N LEU A 331 11.67 9.53 -9.86
CA LEU A 331 11.67 9.49 -8.39
C LEU A 331 10.50 10.30 -7.77
N PRO A 332 10.16 11.52 -8.22
CA PRO A 332 8.96 12.22 -7.76
C PRO A 332 7.66 11.44 -8.02
N ARG A 333 7.55 10.78 -9.18
CA ARG A 333 6.40 9.92 -9.48
C ARG A 333 6.34 8.72 -8.54
N LEU A 334 7.47 8.10 -8.19
CA LEU A 334 7.52 7.03 -7.21
C LEU A 334 6.95 7.50 -5.87
N PHE A 335 7.36 8.67 -5.36
CA PHE A 335 6.80 9.20 -4.10
C PHE A 335 5.34 9.65 -4.22
N ALA A 336 4.85 9.95 -5.41
CA ALA A 336 3.41 10.08 -5.61
C ALA A 336 2.68 8.74 -5.35
N LEU A 337 3.22 7.62 -5.84
CA LEU A 337 2.64 6.27 -5.65
C LEU A 337 2.79 5.75 -4.21
N LEU A 338 3.83 6.18 -3.48
CA LEU A 338 4.14 5.72 -2.12
C LEU A 338 3.59 6.65 -1.01
N ALA A 339 3.30 7.92 -1.30
CA ALA A 339 2.94 8.88 -0.27
C ALA A 339 1.69 9.70 -0.59
N SER A 340 1.71 10.57 -1.62
CA SER A 340 0.60 11.52 -1.83
C SER A 340 -0.68 10.86 -2.36
N ASN A 341 -0.59 9.87 -3.24
CA ASN A 341 -1.77 9.18 -3.76
C ASN A 341 -2.45 8.30 -2.70
N PRO A 342 -1.74 7.42 -1.94
CA PRO A 342 -2.38 6.67 -0.87
C PRO A 342 -2.95 7.59 0.23
N ALA A 343 -2.31 8.72 0.54
CA ALA A 343 -2.88 9.72 1.43
C ALA A 343 -4.21 10.26 0.90
N ARG A 344 -4.30 10.56 -0.41
CA ARG A 344 -5.54 11.02 -1.06
C ARG A 344 -6.64 9.97 -1.04
N VAL A 345 -6.30 8.70 -1.24
CA VAL A 345 -7.27 7.58 -1.13
C VAL A 345 -7.89 7.53 0.27
N LEU A 346 -7.09 7.79 1.31
CA LEU A 346 -7.54 7.84 2.71
C LEU A 346 -8.14 9.20 3.13
N GLY A 347 -8.23 10.18 2.22
CA GLY A 347 -8.72 11.52 2.55
C GLY A 347 -7.81 12.28 3.53
N LEU A 348 -6.50 12.03 3.49
CA LEU A 348 -5.51 12.66 4.37
C LEU A 348 -4.80 13.80 3.64
N ASP A 349 -4.59 14.89 4.35
CA ASP A 349 -3.87 16.06 3.84
C ASP A 349 -2.38 15.98 4.20
N THR A 350 -1.66 15.07 3.56
CA THR A 350 -0.24 14.78 3.80
C THR A 350 0.42 14.12 2.56
N GLY A 351 1.67 13.71 2.69
CA GLY A 351 2.40 12.97 1.64
C GLY A 351 3.08 13.86 0.61
N THR A 352 3.27 15.16 0.93
CA THR A 352 4.06 16.12 0.13
C THR A 352 4.97 16.94 1.04
N LEU A 353 5.87 17.74 0.45
CA LEU A 353 6.74 18.69 1.16
C LEU A 353 6.22 20.14 1.10
N GLU A 354 4.95 20.33 0.79
CA GLU A 354 4.34 21.64 0.68
C GLU A 354 4.14 22.32 2.04
N PRO A 355 4.21 23.66 2.11
CA PRO A 355 3.89 24.38 3.34
C PRO A 355 2.51 24.04 3.89
N GLY A 356 2.40 23.96 5.21
CA GLY A 356 1.19 23.61 5.94
C GLY A 356 0.97 22.10 6.13
N LYS A 357 1.77 21.25 5.51
CA LYS A 357 1.66 19.79 5.67
C LYS A 357 2.43 19.30 6.91
N PRO A 358 1.96 18.20 7.55
CA PRO A 358 2.72 17.58 8.63
C PRO A 358 4.12 17.19 8.14
N ALA A 359 5.12 17.49 8.97
CA ALA A 359 6.52 17.10 8.69
C ALA A 359 6.74 15.61 8.98
N ASP A 360 6.05 14.77 8.23
CA ASP A 360 6.31 13.34 8.13
C ASP A 360 7.32 13.13 7.01
N LEU A 361 8.59 12.93 7.38
CA LEU A 361 9.73 12.98 6.46
C LEU A 361 10.54 11.71 6.54
N MET A 362 11.17 11.34 5.43
CA MET A 362 12.13 10.24 5.34
C MET A 362 13.41 10.73 4.66
N LEU A 363 14.54 10.62 5.37
CA LEU A 363 15.88 10.72 4.79
C LEU A 363 16.31 9.32 4.36
N PHE A 364 16.69 9.14 3.11
CA PHE A 364 17.08 7.84 2.60
C PHE A 364 18.26 7.92 1.64
N ASP A 365 18.95 6.79 1.50
CA ASP A 365 20.00 6.57 0.52
C ASP A 365 19.49 5.59 -0.53
N ALA A 366 19.27 6.07 -1.75
CA ALA A 366 18.75 5.25 -2.84
C ALA A 366 19.74 4.19 -3.31
N ASP A 367 21.04 4.43 -3.13
CA ASP A 367 22.11 3.60 -3.69
C ASP A 367 22.74 2.63 -2.67
N LYS A 368 22.32 2.71 -1.38
CA LYS A 368 22.86 1.85 -0.33
C LYS A 368 22.53 0.39 -0.58
N PRO A 369 23.52 -0.48 -0.93
CA PRO A 369 23.25 -1.87 -1.25
C PRO A 369 23.05 -2.70 0.02
N TRP A 370 22.19 -3.71 -0.08
CA TRP A 370 22.02 -4.73 0.94
C TRP A 370 21.34 -5.99 0.37
N MET A 371 21.43 -7.08 1.13
CA MET A 371 20.77 -8.34 0.80
C MET A 371 19.52 -8.48 1.66
N VAL A 372 18.37 -8.76 1.05
CA VAL A 372 17.17 -9.11 1.80
C VAL A 372 17.42 -10.46 2.49
N SER A 373 17.26 -10.50 3.79
CA SER A 373 17.38 -11.72 4.58
C SER A 373 16.20 -11.82 5.53
N GLY A 374 15.41 -12.87 5.41
CA GLY A 374 14.26 -13.10 6.27
C GLY A 374 14.63 -13.08 7.75
N ASP A 375 15.79 -13.62 8.10
CA ASP A 375 16.29 -13.66 9.50
C ASP A 375 16.72 -12.28 10.02
N ALA A 376 17.05 -11.34 9.14
CA ALA A 376 17.50 -9.99 9.50
C ALA A 376 16.39 -8.94 9.43
N LEU A 377 15.21 -9.25 8.86
CA LEU A 377 14.08 -8.35 8.86
C LEU A 377 13.55 -8.14 10.28
N ALA A 378 13.07 -6.93 10.55
CA ALA A 378 12.42 -6.59 11.82
C ALA A 378 11.07 -7.28 12.02
N SER A 379 10.51 -7.85 10.95
CA SER A 379 9.24 -8.60 10.93
C SER A 379 9.46 -10.13 10.92
N ALA A 380 8.40 -10.89 10.67
CA ALA A 380 8.36 -12.36 10.74
C ALA A 380 9.15 -13.09 9.65
N GLY A 381 9.91 -12.44 8.81
CA GLY A 381 10.86 -13.07 7.86
C GLY A 381 10.25 -13.79 6.64
N ASN A 382 8.93 -13.89 6.53
CA ASN A 382 8.26 -14.57 5.41
C ASN A 382 8.22 -13.68 4.16
N THR A 383 9.37 -13.44 3.55
CA THR A 383 9.48 -12.64 2.32
C THR A 383 9.82 -13.52 1.12
N PRO A 384 9.14 -13.34 -0.04
CA PRO A 384 9.50 -14.04 -1.27
C PRO A 384 10.84 -13.54 -1.85
N PHE A 385 11.37 -12.45 -1.32
CA PHE A 385 12.63 -11.82 -1.76
C PHE A 385 13.85 -12.22 -0.94
N ASP A 386 13.74 -13.24 -0.08
CA ASP A 386 14.89 -13.73 0.70
C ASP A 386 16.07 -14.10 -0.20
N GLY A 387 17.28 -13.60 0.13
CA GLY A 387 18.46 -13.73 -0.71
C GLY A 387 18.54 -12.76 -1.89
N PHE A 388 17.59 -11.84 -2.05
CA PHE A 388 17.55 -10.91 -3.18
C PHE A 388 18.42 -9.67 -2.90
N PRO A 389 19.36 -9.30 -3.80
CA PRO A 389 20.15 -8.07 -3.66
C PRO A 389 19.31 -6.86 -4.04
N VAL A 390 19.28 -5.86 -3.18
CA VAL A 390 18.54 -4.60 -3.40
C VAL A 390 19.38 -3.39 -3.04
N GLN A 391 18.94 -2.23 -3.48
CA GLN A 391 19.51 -0.94 -3.10
C GLN A 391 18.40 -0.01 -2.61
N GLY A 392 18.73 0.78 -1.61
CA GLY A 392 17.83 1.75 -1.01
C GLY A 392 17.54 1.42 0.46
N ARG A 393 17.80 2.39 1.33
CA ARG A 393 17.55 2.27 2.78
C ARG A 393 17.04 3.58 3.33
N ALA A 394 15.99 3.54 4.15
CA ALA A 394 15.65 4.61 5.05
C ALA A 394 16.78 4.77 6.08
N LEU A 395 17.21 6.00 6.31
CA LEU A 395 18.30 6.33 7.24
C LEU A 395 17.76 7.01 8.49
N ARG A 396 16.86 7.96 8.32
CA ARG A 396 16.19 8.68 9.41
C ARG A 396 14.74 8.94 9.03
N LEU A 397 13.87 8.99 10.01
CA LEU A 397 12.43 9.12 9.81
C LEU A 397 11.86 10.09 10.86
N TRP A 398 11.01 11.00 10.41
CA TRP A 398 10.32 11.95 11.27
C TRP A 398 8.82 11.77 11.16
N LYS A 399 8.14 11.88 12.28
CA LYS A 399 6.69 11.90 12.39
C LYS A 399 6.28 13.24 13.03
N ALA A 400 5.57 14.09 12.29
CA ALA A 400 5.23 15.43 12.70
C ALA A 400 6.45 16.17 13.30
N GLY A 401 7.57 16.16 12.59
CA GLY A 401 8.82 16.82 12.98
C GLY A 401 9.63 16.12 14.09
N ARG A 402 9.09 15.10 14.74
CA ARG A 402 9.80 14.32 15.76
C ARG A 402 10.50 13.13 15.13
N GLU A 403 11.77 13.01 15.34
CA GLU A 403 12.55 11.85 14.85
C GLU A 403 12.13 10.55 15.55
N ILE A 404 11.98 9.48 14.75
CA ILE A 404 11.50 8.16 15.19
C ILE A 404 12.37 6.99 14.72
N LEU A 405 13.36 7.25 13.83
CA LEU A 405 14.38 6.30 13.36
C LEU A 405 15.69 7.04 13.24
#